data_9a32f57eb4f3129d860c5bd664ac198c
#
_entry.id   9a32f57eb4f3129d860c5bd664ac198c
#
_cell.length_a   1.000
_cell.length_b   1.000
_cell.length_c   1.000
_cell.angle_alpha   90.00
_cell.angle_beta   90.00
_cell.angle_gamma   90.00
#
_symmetry.space_group_name_H-M   'P 1'
#
loop_
_entity.id
_entity.type
_entity.pdbx_description
1 polymer ?
#
loop_
_entity_poly.entity_id
_entity_poly.type
_entity_poly.pdbx_seq_one_letter_code
_entity_poly.pdbx_strand_id
1 'polypeptide(L)'
;MKKTFIWLVASLLFTMVGCVEGLHEPDVTVTSSEQLPNLTAGFAEGETKTYVESGKYLRWHEDDRLTAFLGNTLNRQYKFNGATGDNSGSFSYISSGNLETGNALDRIYAVYPYDETTTITDDGKISLTLPAVQTYAENSFGRGANTMLAVTENVEDTFLGFKNACGYLKLKLYNPEGATIKSVEVKGNGDEKIAGAATATIAFGEVPQLTMAEDATTTIALDCGDGVALGTTAEAATEFWVVIPKTTFEGGITITVRDTEGGIFEKSTTKEVAVERNAIQPMAALEVVCIKRLPKNNEIWYTATEKVEPYDKTVFGATYQSNEWNSATGEGVITFDNEVTAIADRAFFLCHCLTSVTIPNSLTAIGDLAFCGCSSLASVTIPDSVTTIGRLAFNGCYSLTSVTIPDSVTTIGDAAFSYCYSLTSATIPDSVTTIGHNAFEGCYSLQEFSGKFASEDGRCLVIEGVLNSFAPAGITGYIIPDSVTTIGSLAFLSCNSLTSVTIPDSVTTIGGSAFDGCSSLTSIYCKPTTPPTGDSFMFSDNASDRMIYVPMESVSEYKSASYWEDYADAIVGYNF
;
A
#
# COMPACT_ATOMS: atom_id res chain seq x y z
N MET A 1 18.99 30.28 29.47
CA MET A 1 19.87 29.73 30.52
C MET A 1 19.40 28.28 30.72
N LYS A 2 20.06 27.31 30.10
CA LYS A 2 21.11 26.43 30.66
C LYS A 2 20.70 25.86 32.02
N LYS A 3 20.50 24.54 32.19
CA LYS A 3 21.46 23.42 32.30
C LYS A 3 20.66 22.13 32.55
N THR A 4 20.79 21.08 31.84
CA THR A 4 21.80 20.01 31.74
C THR A 4 22.22 19.35 33.05
N PHE A 5 22.23 18.00 33.00
CA PHE A 5 23.19 17.05 33.59
C PHE A 5 22.61 16.09 34.65
N ILE A 6 22.72 14.82 34.43
CA ILE A 6 23.75 13.75 34.33
C ILE A 6 23.72 12.83 35.56
N TRP A 7 23.60 11.53 35.28
CA TRP A 7 24.20 10.32 35.86
C TRP A 7 24.91 10.41 37.21
N LEU A 8 24.67 9.47 38.12
CA LEU A 8 25.78 8.66 38.66
C LEU A 8 25.33 7.36 39.34
N VAL A 9 26.00 6.27 38.96
CA VAL A 9 26.11 4.97 39.64
C VAL A 9 27.05 5.14 40.81
N ALA A 10 26.73 4.53 41.98
CA ALA A 10 27.76 4.09 42.90
C ALA A 10 27.24 3.01 43.87
N SER A 11 27.79 1.86 43.72
CA SER A 11 27.83 0.76 44.71
C SER A 11 28.61 1.16 45.94
N LEU A 12 28.15 0.76 47.13
CA LEU A 12 29.07 0.46 48.25
C LEU A 12 28.48 -0.60 49.17
N LEU A 13 29.25 -1.68 49.29
CA LEU A 13 29.15 -2.69 50.35
C LEU A 13 29.38 -2.03 51.74
N PHE A 14 28.65 -2.47 52.76
CA PHE A 14 29.22 -2.60 54.08
C PHE A 14 28.56 -3.75 54.86
N THR A 15 29.40 -4.68 55.26
CA THR A 15 29.14 -5.79 56.16
C THR A 15 29.01 -5.30 57.59
N MET A 16 28.06 -5.81 58.35
CA MET A 16 28.24 -6.10 59.79
C MET A 16 27.32 -7.23 60.25
N VAL A 17 27.94 -8.13 60.98
CA VAL A 17 27.46 -9.36 61.57
C VAL A 17 26.62 -9.06 62.81
N GLY A 18 25.55 -9.81 63.00
CA GLY A 18 24.83 -9.87 64.26
C GLY A 18 23.90 -11.10 64.26
N CYS A 19 24.29 -12.15 64.93
CA CYS A 19 23.50 -13.37 65.16
C CYS A 19 22.26 -13.09 66.01
N VAL A 20 21.09 -13.63 65.57
CA VAL A 20 20.06 -14.19 66.45
C VAL A 20 19.47 -15.41 65.79
N GLU A 21 19.44 -16.51 66.56
CA GLU A 21 18.96 -17.83 66.15
C GLU A 21 17.45 -17.90 65.97
N GLY A 22 17.05 -18.69 64.98
CA GLY A 22 15.88 -19.55 65.03
C GLY A 22 14.60 -19.03 64.44
N LEU A 23 14.37 -19.37 63.18
CA LEU A 23 13.12 -19.99 62.68
C LEU A 23 13.40 -20.48 61.26
N HIS A 24 13.34 -21.79 61.10
CA HIS A 24 13.41 -22.48 59.81
C HIS A 24 12.19 -22.07 58.98
N GLU A 25 12.39 -21.21 57.97
CA GLU A 25 11.54 -21.21 56.80
C GLU A 25 12.16 -22.20 55.79
N PRO A 26 11.36 -23.07 55.15
CA PRO A 26 11.89 -23.96 54.15
C PRO A 26 12.31 -23.13 52.94
N ASP A 27 13.59 -23.23 52.58
CA ASP A 27 14.12 -22.85 51.28
C ASP A 27 13.26 -23.48 50.16
N VAL A 28 12.33 -22.72 49.62
CA VAL A 28 11.75 -23.05 48.31
C VAL A 28 12.74 -22.60 47.27
N THR A 29 13.75 -23.45 47.04
CA THR A 29 14.47 -23.43 45.76
C THR A 29 13.47 -23.77 44.68
N VAL A 30 12.97 -22.74 43.99
CA VAL A 30 12.24 -22.91 42.71
C VAL A 30 13.24 -23.41 41.67
N THR A 31 13.46 -24.72 41.63
CA THR A 31 14.06 -25.45 40.54
C THR A 31 13.04 -26.44 40.05
N SER A 32 12.18 -25.98 39.15
CA SER A 32 11.67 -26.81 38.05
C SER A 32 11.12 -25.88 36.98
N SER A 33 11.67 -25.96 35.79
CA SER A 33 10.95 -25.62 34.58
C SER A 33 9.73 -26.56 34.57
N GLU A 34 8.60 -26.12 35.10
CA GLU A 34 7.33 -26.82 34.92
C GLU A 34 7.09 -26.86 33.41
N GLN A 35 7.30 -28.03 32.82
CA GLN A 35 7.01 -28.29 31.43
C GLN A 35 5.48 -28.29 31.33
N LEU A 36 4.91 -27.21 30.79
CA LEU A 36 3.48 -27.11 30.62
C LEU A 36 2.96 -28.28 29.78
N PRO A 37 1.79 -28.84 30.09
CA PRO A 37 1.27 -30.02 29.42
C PRO A 37 1.01 -29.74 27.94
N ASN A 38 1.20 -30.74 27.09
CA ASN A 38 0.64 -30.72 25.74
C ASN A 38 -0.90 -30.81 25.86
N LEU A 39 -1.58 -30.00 25.04
CA LEU A 39 -3.03 -30.04 24.91
C LEU A 39 -3.39 -30.90 23.71
N THR A 40 -4.51 -31.60 23.78
CA THR A 40 -5.12 -32.23 22.62
C THR A 40 -6.37 -31.45 22.25
N ALA A 41 -6.60 -31.24 20.96
CA ALA A 41 -7.77 -30.50 20.50
C ALA A 41 -8.46 -31.19 19.33
N GLY A 42 -9.77 -31.04 19.28
CA GLY A 42 -10.64 -31.48 18.21
C GLY A 42 -11.90 -30.64 18.19
N PHE A 43 -12.77 -30.92 17.23
CA PHE A 43 -14.08 -30.27 17.14
C PHE A 43 -15.09 -31.07 17.95
N ALA A 44 -15.92 -30.41 18.75
CA ALA A 44 -16.95 -31.05 19.56
C ALA A 44 -18.03 -31.70 18.67
N GLU A 45 -18.63 -32.79 19.14
CA GLU A 45 -19.72 -33.46 18.42
C GLU A 45 -20.89 -32.49 18.12
N GLY A 46 -21.39 -32.50 16.89
CA GLY A 46 -22.44 -31.58 16.42
C GLY A 46 -21.97 -30.21 15.95
N GLU A 47 -20.72 -29.81 16.23
CA GLU A 47 -20.10 -28.56 15.76
C GLU A 47 -19.42 -28.72 14.39
N THR A 48 -19.27 -29.97 13.92
CA THR A 48 -18.60 -30.30 12.65
C THR A 48 -19.44 -30.02 11.40
N LYS A 49 -20.61 -29.42 11.56
CA LYS A 49 -21.48 -29.02 10.45
C LYS A 49 -21.17 -27.64 9.87
N THR A 50 -19.93 -27.26 9.77
CA THR A 50 -19.55 -26.26 8.79
C THR A 50 -19.52 -26.96 7.43
N TYR A 51 -20.70 -27.19 6.93
CA TYR A 51 -20.95 -27.85 5.67
C TYR A 51 -20.59 -26.87 4.55
N VAL A 52 -19.49 -27.12 3.90
CA VAL A 52 -19.40 -26.81 2.48
C VAL A 52 -20.08 -27.96 1.77
N GLU A 53 -21.02 -27.74 0.87
CA GLU A 53 -21.78 -28.76 0.10
C GLU A 53 -20.89 -29.79 -0.64
N SER A 54 -19.59 -29.63 -0.63
CA SER A 54 -18.58 -30.51 -1.21
C SER A 54 -17.87 -31.42 -0.20
N GLY A 55 -18.36 -31.52 1.05
CA GLY A 55 -17.81 -32.45 2.06
C GLY A 55 -16.50 -31.97 2.73
N LYS A 56 -16.20 -30.68 2.68
CA LYS A 56 -15.05 -30.10 3.40
C LYS A 56 -15.46 -29.79 4.84
N TYR A 57 -14.72 -30.36 5.78
CA TYR A 57 -14.88 -30.13 7.23
C TYR A 57 -13.87 -29.08 7.68
N LEU A 58 -14.10 -28.45 8.85
CA LEU A 58 -13.06 -27.71 9.55
C LEU A 58 -11.86 -28.61 9.77
N ARG A 59 -10.68 -28.10 9.47
CA ARG A 59 -9.42 -28.82 9.59
C ARG A 59 -8.37 -27.91 10.21
N TRP A 60 -7.49 -28.50 11.02
CA TRP A 60 -6.32 -27.82 11.51
C TRP A 60 -5.29 -27.64 10.39
N HIS A 61 -4.53 -26.57 10.49
CA HIS A 61 -3.37 -26.29 9.65
C HIS A 61 -2.10 -26.40 10.49
N GLU A 62 -0.99 -26.87 9.93
CA GLU A 62 0.29 -27.08 10.62
C GLU A 62 0.85 -25.86 11.35
N ASP A 63 0.42 -24.66 10.97
CA ASP A 63 0.81 -23.41 11.64
C ASP A 63 -0.29 -22.83 12.54
N ASP A 64 -1.36 -23.56 12.80
CA ASP A 64 -2.42 -23.06 13.66
C ASP A 64 -1.94 -22.86 15.09
N ARG A 65 -2.40 -21.77 15.69
CA ARG A 65 -2.06 -21.39 17.04
C ARG A 65 -3.33 -21.02 17.81
N LEU A 66 -3.34 -21.34 19.09
CA LEU A 66 -4.44 -21.01 19.97
C LEU A 66 -3.92 -20.32 21.24
N THR A 67 -4.80 -19.52 21.85
CA THR A 67 -4.67 -19.02 23.22
C THR A 67 -5.19 -20.09 24.18
N ALA A 68 -4.44 -20.38 25.24
CA ALA A 68 -4.90 -21.24 26.35
C ALA A 68 -4.62 -20.62 27.71
N PHE A 69 -5.60 -20.75 28.61
CA PHE A 69 -5.58 -20.35 30.01
C PHE A 69 -5.63 -21.63 30.85
N LEU A 70 -4.47 -22.07 31.35
CA LEU A 70 -4.32 -23.35 32.04
C LEU A 70 -4.44 -23.17 33.56
N GLY A 71 -5.66 -23.23 34.09
CA GLY A 71 -5.91 -23.11 35.52
C GLY A 71 -5.56 -21.72 36.09
N ASN A 72 -5.25 -20.75 35.23
CA ASN A 72 -5.02 -19.37 35.62
C ASN A 72 -5.25 -18.40 34.44
N THR A 73 -5.28 -17.09 34.72
CA THR A 73 -5.64 -16.03 33.77
C THR A 73 -4.50 -15.62 32.80
N LEU A 74 -3.38 -16.35 32.77
CA LEU A 74 -2.28 -16.04 31.85
C LEU A 74 -2.56 -16.56 30.45
N ASN A 75 -2.49 -15.67 29.45
CA ASN A 75 -2.59 -16.01 28.04
C ASN A 75 -1.32 -16.76 27.60
N ARG A 76 -1.49 -18.00 27.14
CA ARG A 76 -0.40 -18.84 26.64
C ARG A 76 -0.66 -19.26 25.20
N GLN A 77 0.38 -19.12 24.38
CA GLN A 77 0.33 -19.54 22.99
C GLN A 77 0.69 -21.01 22.84
N TYR A 78 -0.16 -21.76 22.17
CA TYR A 78 0.07 -23.15 21.77
C TYR A 78 0.07 -23.29 20.27
N LYS A 79 0.95 -24.12 19.73
CA LYS A 79 1.08 -24.43 18.29
C LYS A 79 0.63 -25.87 18.03
N PHE A 80 -0.09 -26.05 16.92
CA PHE A 80 -0.49 -27.36 16.41
C PHE A 80 0.73 -28.17 15.93
N ASN A 81 0.79 -29.46 16.29
CA ASN A 81 1.87 -30.38 15.96
C ASN A 81 1.49 -31.40 14.86
N GLY A 82 0.29 -31.31 14.32
CA GLY A 82 -0.21 -32.22 13.25
C GLY A 82 0.04 -31.67 11.85
N ALA A 83 -0.50 -32.35 10.87
CA ALA A 83 -0.45 -31.97 9.48
C ALA A 83 -1.69 -31.14 9.08
N THR A 84 -1.53 -30.30 8.04
CA THR A 84 -2.67 -29.59 7.44
C THR A 84 -3.70 -30.59 6.95
N GLY A 85 -4.94 -30.42 7.41
CA GLY A 85 -6.04 -31.30 7.07
C GLY A 85 -6.50 -32.26 8.18
N ASP A 86 -5.83 -32.26 9.33
CA ASP A 86 -6.22 -33.08 10.47
C ASP A 86 -7.49 -32.55 11.16
N ASN A 87 -8.32 -33.44 11.71
CA ASN A 87 -9.52 -33.10 12.48
C ASN A 87 -9.23 -32.84 13.95
N SER A 88 -8.17 -33.45 14.47
CA SER A 88 -7.73 -33.37 15.85
C SER A 88 -6.23 -33.58 15.90
N GLY A 89 -5.60 -33.17 16.96
CA GLY A 89 -4.18 -33.37 17.19
C GLY A 89 -3.68 -32.73 18.44
N SER A 90 -2.37 -32.80 18.67
CA SER A 90 -1.74 -32.21 19.84
C SER A 90 -1.26 -30.79 19.55
N PHE A 91 -1.26 -29.98 20.61
CA PHE A 91 -0.73 -28.62 20.63
C PHE A 91 0.36 -28.54 21.69
N SER A 92 1.51 -28.01 21.34
CA SER A 92 2.60 -27.75 22.27
C SER A 92 2.74 -26.27 22.59
N TYR A 93 3.11 -26.00 23.84
CA TYR A 93 3.38 -24.67 24.32
C TYR A 93 4.54 -24.02 23.58
N ILE A 94 4.35 -22.77 23.17
CA ILE A 94 5.41 -21.93 22.62
C ILE A 94 5.87 -21.00 23.75
N SER A 95 7.12 -21.15 24.20
CA SER A 95 7.73 -20.33 25.22
C SER A 95 7.67 -18.83 24.86
N SER A 96 6.96 -18.02 25.64
CA SER A 96 7.09 -16.56 25.68
C SER A 96 7.59 -16.16 27.07
N GLY A 97 8.70 -15.42 27.14
CA GLY A 97 9.32 -15.03 28.40
C GLY A 97 8.41 -14.19 29.29
N ASN A 98 8.38 -14.51 30.54
CA ASN A 98 7.79 -14.01 31.77
C ASN A 98 6.67 -14.91 32.27
N LEU A 99 7.03 -15.74 33.25
CA LEU A 99 6.10 -16.47 34.09
C LEU A 99 5.60 -15.50 35.18
N GLU A 100 4.64 -14.68 34.87
CA GLU A 100 3.86 -13.96 35.88
C GLU A 100 2.83 -14.91 36.52
N THR A 101 2.45 -14.67 37.75
CA THR A 101 1.39 -15.42 38.41
C THR A 101 0.04 -14.79 38.11
N GLY A 102 -0.80 -15.47 37.32
CA GLY A 102 -2.19 -15.07 37.10
C GLY A 102 -3.13 -15.57 38.21
N ASN A 103 -4.36 -15.03 38.26
CA ASN A 103 -5.41 -15.52 39.15
C ASN A 103 -5.81 -16.95 38.80
N ALA A 104 -6.21 -17.74 39.80
CA ALA A 104 -6.57 -19.14 39.61
C ALA A 104 -7.91 -19.30 38.86
N LEU A 105 -7.96 -20.27 37.96
CA LEU A 105 -9.16 -20.77 37.26
C LEU A 105 -9.34 -22.26 37.60
N ASP A 106 -10.57 -22.73 37.68
CA ASP A 106 -10.92 -24.13 37.94
C ASP A 106 -10.89 -25.04 36.71
N ARG A 107 -10.64 -24.47 35.53
CA ARG A 107 -10.73 -25.11 34.22
C ARG A 107 -9.64 -24.61 33.27
N ILE A 108 -9.45 -25.33 32.19
CA ILE A 108 -8.67 -24.84 31.02
C ILE A 108 -9.65 -24.22 30.05
N TYR A 109 -9.38 -22.98 29.63
CA TYR A 109 -10.10 -22.29 28.58
C TYR A 109 -9.17 -22.09 27.38
N ALA A 110 -9.73 -22.16 26.18
CA ALA A 110 -8.97 -21.91 24.96
C ALA A 110 -9.76 -21.12 23.91
N VAL A 111 -9.04 -20.31 23.14
CA VAL A 111 -9.57 -19.51 22.04
C VAL A 111 -8.72 -19.75 20.80
N TYR A 112 -9.37 -19.95 19.67
CA TYR A 112 -8.75 -19.98 18.35
C TYR A 112 -9.37 -18.87 17.49
N PRO A 113 -8.58 -18.15 16.72
CA PRO A 113 -7.11 -18.18 16.63
C PRO A 113 -6.43 -17.57 17.86
N TYR A 114 -5.11 -17.76 17.96
CA TYR A 114 -4.30 -17.07 18.98
C TYR A 114 -4.30 -15.57 18.77
N ASP A 115 -4.55 -14.84 19.85
CA ASP A 115 -4.40 -13.39 19.92
C ASP A 115 -3.76 -13.04 21.28
N GLU A 116 -2.64 -12.30 21.24
CA GLU A 116 -1.92 -11.89 22.46
C GLU A 116 -2.73 -10.95 23.36
N THR A 117 -3.72 -10.25 22.78
CA THR A 117 -4.59 -9.32 23.51
C THR A 117 -5.76 -10.00 24.20
N THR A 118 -6.02 -11.28 23.89
CA THR A 118 -7.09 -12.06 24.53
C THR A 118 -6.82 -12.21 26.02
N THR A 119 -7.79 -11.86 26.85
CA THR A 119 -7.72 -11.97 28.33
C THR A 119 -8.91 -12.75 28.87
N ILE A 120 -8.79 -13.24 30.10
CA ILE A 120 -9.87 -13.90 30.84
C ILE A 120 -9.93 -13.36 32.27
N THR A 121 -11.14 -13.21 32.78
CA THR A 121 -11.38 -12.85 34.18
C THR A 121 -11.50 -14.09 35.08
N ASP A 122 -11.44 -13.92 36.40
CA ASP A 122 -11.54 -14.99 37.38
C ASP A 122 -12.86 -15.77 37.30
N ASP A 123 -13.93 -15.12 36.83
CA ASP A 123 -15.25 -15.71 36.58
C ASP A 123 -15.41 -16.34 35.21
N GLY A 124 -14.30 -16.47 34.43
CA GLY A 124 -14.27 -17.18 33.14
C GLY A 124 -14.80 -16.38 31.96
N LYS A 125 -14.95 -15.05 32.06
CA LYS A 125 -15.30 -14.21 30.95
C LYS A 125 -14.06 -13.87 30.11
N ILE A 126 -14.13 -14.13 28.82
CA ILE A 126 -13.03 -13.98 27.88
C ILE A 126 -13.25 -12.71 27.07
N SER A 127 -12.30 -11.76 27.15
CA SER A 127 -12.26 -10.60 26.25
C SER A 127 -11.40 -10.95 25.04
N LEU A 128 -11.96 -10.78 23.85
CA LEU A 128 -11.33 -11.12 22.56
C LEU A 128 -11.73 -10.10 21.49
N THR A 129 -11.07 -10.18 20.34
CA THR A 129 -11.37 -9.31 19.18
C THR A 129 -11.78 -10.18 18.00
N LEU A 130 -12.94 -9.88 17.40
CA LEU A 130 -13.36 -10.47 16.13
C LEU A 130 -12.78 -9.65 14.97
N PRO A 131 -12.18 -10.30 13.94
CA PRO A 131 -11.52 -9.58 12.86
C PRO A 131 -12.51 -8.78 12.00
N ALA A 132 -12.29 -7.47 11.88
CA ALA A 132 -13.04 -6.59 10.98
C ALA A 132 -12.58 -6.74 9.51
N VAL A 133 -11.35 -7.23 9.31
CA VAL A 133 -10.83 -7.60 7.99
C VAL A 133 -10.55 -9.09 8.00
N GLN A 134 -11.14 -9.79 7.02
CA GLN A 134 -10.97 -11.23 6.81
C GLN A 134 -10.36 -11.46 5.43
N THR A 135 -9.59 -12.53 5.26
CA THR A 135 -9.00 -12.88 3.98
C THR A 135 -9.92 -13.82 3.19
N TYR A 136 -10.04 -13.60 1.89
CA TYR A 136 -10.76 -14.53 1.00
C TYR A 136 -10.09 -15.91 0.96
N ALA A 137 -10.90 -16.96 0.93
CA ALA A 137 -10.46 -18.31 0.62
C ALA A 137 -11.48 -18.98 -0.30
N GLU A 138 -11.01 -19.65 -1.33
CA GLU A 138 -11.86 -20.30 -2.33
C GLU A 138 -12.77 -21.37 -1.70
N ASN A 139 -14.09 -21.22 -1.89
CA ASN A 139 -15.14 -22.08 -1.36
C ASN A 139 -15.08 -22.27 0.18
N SER A 140 -14.54 -21.29 0.91
CA SER A 140 -14.40 -21.32 2.36
C SER A 140 -14.24 -19.90 2.91
N PHE A 141 -14.07 -19.77 4.22
CA PHE A 141 -13.65 -18.55 4.89
C PHE A 141 -12.13 -18.57 5.09
N GLY A 142 -11.53 -17.36 5.18
CA GLY A 142 -10.09 -17.17 5.38
C GLY A 142 -9.61 -17.72 6.72
N ARG A 143 -8.36 -18.15 6.74
CA ARG A 143 -7.70 -18.62 7.96
C ARG A 143 -7.73 -17.55 9.05
N GLY A 144 -8.04 -17.94 10.28
CA GLY A 144 -8.11 -17.03 11.41
C GLY A 144 -9.38 -16.18 11.51
N ALA A 145 -10.26 -16.20 10.51
CA ALA A 145 -11.54 -15.49 10.57
C ALA A 145 -12.53 -16.16 11.56
N ASN A 146 -12.51 -17.50 11.65
CA ASN A 146 -13.46 -18.25 12.45
C ASN A 146 -13.00 -18.36 13.91
N THR A 147 -13.65 -17.62 14.80
CA THR A 147 -13.40 -17.71 16.24
C THR A 147 -14.08 -18.91 16.84
N MET A 148 -13.31 -19.72 17.56
CA MET A 148 -13.77 -20.92 18.27
C MET A 148 -13.31 -20.89 19.73
N LEU A 149 -14.13 -21.42 20.61
CA LEU A 149 -13.84 -21.53 22.03
C LEU A 149 -13.94 -22.98 22.50
N ALA A 150 -13.10 -23.31 23.47
CA ALA A 150 -13.16 -24.57 24.19
C ALA A 150 -13.01 -24.34 25.72
N VAL A 151 -13.61 -25.20 26.51
CA VAL A 151 -13.45 -25.26 27.96
C VAL A 151 -13.47 -26.72 28.40
N THR A 152 -12.56 -27.08 29.30
CA THR A 152 -12.49 -28.43 29.88
C THR A 152 -13.42 -28.60 31.08
N GLU A 153 -13.64 -29.82 31.51
CA GLU A 153 -14.44 -30.10 32.71
C GLU A 153 -13.71 -29.61 33.97
N ASN A 154 -12.40 -29.75 34.02
CA ASN A 154 -11.53 -29.34 35.10
C ASN A 154 -10.11 -29.07 34.57
N VAL A 155 -9.17 -28.66 35.43
CA VAL A 155 -7.78 -28.34 35.06
C VAL A 155 -6.90 -29.54 34.69
N GLU A 156 -7.33 -30.76 35.03
CA GLU A 156 -6.59 -31.99 34.77
C GLU A 156 -6.92 -32.55 33.38
N ASP A 157 -8.09 -32.16 32.81
CA ASP A 157 -8.49 -32.53 31.48
C ASP A 157 -7.75 -31.67 30.45
N THR A 158 -7.00 -32.30 29.55
CA THR A 158 -6.22 -31.64 28.52
C THR A 158 -6.86 -31.72 27.12
N PHE A 159 -8.07 -32.26 27.00
CA PHE A 159 -8.80 -32.31 25.74
C PHE A 159 -9.68 -31.08 25.54
N LEU A 160 -9.43 -30.34 24.46
CA LEU A 160 -10.14 -29.14 24.07
C LEU A 160 -11.14 -29.45 22.95
N GLY A 161 -12.42 -29.59 23.30
CA GLY A 161 -13.51 -29.72 22.33
C GLY A 161 -13.96 -28.35 21.83
N PHE A 162 -13.39 -27.86 20.71
CA PHE A 162 -13.71 -26.55 20.17
C PHE A 162 -15.12 -26.46 19.60
N LYS A 163 -15.79 -25.35 19.88
CA LYS A 163 -17.11 -24.98 19.37
C LYS A 163 -17.01 -23.62 18.67
N ASN A 164 -17.66 -23.50 17.52
CA ASN A 164 -17.74 -22.23 16.82
C ASN A 164 -18.46 -21.17 17.66
N ALA A 165 -17.93 -19.97 17.68
CA ALA A 165 -18.57 -18.81 18.31
C ALA A 165 -19.42 -18.00 17.31
N CYS A 166 -19.12 -18.12 16.01
CA CYS A 166 -19.72 -17.36 14.93
C CYS A 166 -20.55 -18.26 13.99
N GLY A 167 -21.27 -17.63 13.08
CA GLY A 167 -21.91 -18.22 11.91
C GLY A 167 -21.28 -17.68 10.62
N TYR A 168 -21.87 -18.02 9.47
CA TYR A 168 -21.30 -17.74 8.16
C TYR A 168 -22.34 -17.13 7.24
N LEU A 169 -22.03 -15.98 6.64
CA LEU A 169 -22.77 -15.41 5.54
C LEU A 169 -22.09 -15.84 4.23
N LYS A 170 -22.83 -16.54 3.35
CA LYS A 170 -22.33 -16.98 2.06
C LYS A 170 -22.93 -16.13 0.94
N LEU A 171 -22.11 -15.29 0.33
CA LEU A 171 -22.46 -14.51 -0.85
C LEU A 171 -22.09 -15.28 -2.11
N LYS A 172 -22.91 -15.14 -3.16
CA LYS A 172 -22.63 -15.65 -4.50
C LYS A 172 -22.64 -14.50 -5.48
N LEU A 173 -21.47 -14.16 -6.06
CA LEU A 173 -21.31 -13.03 -6.94
C LEU A 173 -20.90 -13.48 -8.34
N TYR A 174 -21.49 -12.88 -9.38
CA TYR A 174 -21.11 -13.13 -10.77
C TYR A 174 -21.14 -11.85 -11.61
N ASN A 175 -20.40 -11.84 -12.72
CA ASN A 175 -20.42 -10.76 -13.70
C ASN A 175 -20.37 -11.34 -15.11
N PRO A 176 -21.36 -11.09 -16.00
CA PRO A 176 -21.42 -11.67 -17.35
C PRO A 176 -20.21 -11.35 -18.24
N GLU A 177 -19.59 -10.22 -18.04
CA GLU A 177 -18.44 -9.75 -18.82
C GLU A 177 -17.09 -10.17 -18.19
N GLY A 178 -17.14 -10.76 -16.99
CA GLY A 178 -15.99 -11.03 -16.16
C GLY A 178 -15.55 -9.78 -15.38
N ALA A 179 -15.27 -9.95 -14.10
CA ALA A 179 -14.68 -8.92 -13.26
C ALA A 179 -13.74 -9.58 -12.24
N THR A 180 -12.72 -8.88 -11.83
CA THR A 180 -11.80 -9.32 -10.77
C THR A 180 -12.00 -8.46 -9.53
N ILE A 181 -12.40 -9.08 -8.42
CA ILE A 181 -12.83 -8.40 -7.21
C ILE A 181 -11.64 -8.22 -6.26
N LYS A 182 -11.43 -7.00 -5.82
CA LYS A 182 -10.39 -6.60 -4.86
C LYS A 182 -10.87 -6.76 -3.41
N SER A 183 -12.13 -6.41 -3.13
CA SER A 183 -12.70 -6.55 -1.79
C SER A 183 -14.22 -6.67 -1.82
N VAL A 184 -14.77 -7.29 -0.77
CA VAL A 184 -16.21 -7.34 -0.50
C VAL A 184 -16.45 -6.87 0.93
N GLU A 185 -17.27 -5.85 1.12
CA GLU A 185 -17.65 -5.33 2.42
C GLU A 185 -19.10 -5.70 2.73
N VAL A 186 -19.36 -6.12 3.96
CA VAL A 186 -20.70 -6.39 4.49
C VAL A 186 -20.95 -5.48 5.67
N LYS A 187 -22.07 -4.75 5.63
CA LYS A 187 -22.51 -3.86 6.69
C LYS A 187 -23.97 -4.13 7.05
N GLY A 188 -24.31 -4.14 8.34
CA GLY A 188 -25.68 -4.08 8.81
C GLY A 188 -26.31 -2.72 8.53
N ASN A 189 -27.59 -2.70 8.15
CA ASN A 189 -28.31 -1.42 7.90
C ASN A 189 -28.82 -0.76 9.18
N GLY A 190 -28.67 -1.41 10.33
CA GLY A 190 -28.86 -0.87 11.68
C GLY A 190 -27.52 -0.66 12.39
N ASP A 191 -27.55 -0.73 13.71
CA ASP A 191 -26.35 -0.61 14.56
C ASP A 191 -25.77 -1.97 14.98
N GLU A 192 -26.08 -3.03 14.23
CA GLU A 192 -25.62 -4.39 14.53
C GLU A 192 -24.08 -4.43 14.53
N LYS A 193 -23.50 -4.70 15.70
CA LYS A 193 -22.04 -4.83 15.87
C LYS A 193 -21.59 -6.22 15.47
N ILE A 194 -20.69 -6.33 14.50
CA ILE A 194 -20.32 -7.60 13.88
C ILE A 194 -18.83 -7.92 13.90
N ALA A 195 -17.96 -6.96 14.24
CA ALA A 195 -16.53 -7.18 14.41
C ALA A 195 -15.95 -6.20 15.43
N GLY A 196 -14.73 -6.45 15.92
CA GLY A 196 -14.07 -5.67 16.96
C GLY A 196 -14.14 -6.34 18.33
N ALA A 197 -14.02 -5.54 19.39
CA ALA A 197 -13.99 -6.04 20.74
C ALA A 197 -15.28 -6.77 21.16
N ALA A 198 -15.13 -7.91 21.81
CA ALA A 198 -16.23 -8.74 22.28
C ALA A 198 -15.89 -9.43 23.60
N THR A 199 -16.94 -9.76 24.36
CA THR A 199 -16.83 -10.64 25.53
C THR A 199 -17.48 -11.98 25.22
N ALA A 200 -16.75 -13.07 25.45
CA ALA A 200 -17.24 -14.42 25.29
C ALA A 200 -17.42 -15.12 26.65
N THR A 201 -18.45 -15.94 26.75
CA THR A 201 -18.64 -16.89 27.87
C THR A 201 -18.88 -18.28 27.33
N ILE A 202 -18.31 -19.28 27.98
CA ILE A 202 -18.51 -20.69 27.68
C ILE A 202 -18.48 -21.52 28.96
N ALA A 203 -19.46 -22.39 29.15
CA ALA A 203 -19.46 -23.41 30.22
C ALA A 203 -19.23 -24.79 29.60
N PHE A 204 -18.68 -25.72 30.39
CA PHE A 204 -18.47 -27.10 29.93
C PHE A 204 -19.78 -27.75 29.48
N GLY A 205 -19.79 -28.33 28.30
CA GLY A 205 -20.99 -28.89 27.66
C GLY A 205 -21.86 -27.87 26.94
N GLU A 206 -21.74 -26.57 27.24
CA GLU A 206 -22.56 -25.50 26.65
C GLU A 206 -21.92 -24.90 25.40
N VAL A 207 -22.71 -24.12 24.65
CA VAL A 207 -22.24 -23.39 23.47
C VAL A 207 -21.74 -22.00 23.83
N PRO A 208 -20.72 -21.49 23.13
CA PRO A 208 -20.24 -20.13 23.35
C PRO A 208 -21.31 -19.06 23.16
N GLN A 209 -21.29 -18.04 24.01
CA GLN A 209 -22.08 -16.83 23.86
C GLN A 209 -21.13 -15.65 23.66
N LEU A 210 -21.40 -14.81 22.64
CA LEU A 210 -20.65 -13.60 22.35
C LEU A 210 -21.51 -12.37 22.63
N THR A 211 -20.92 -11.36 23.24
CA THR A 211 -21.50 -10.03 23.40
C THR A 211 -20.52 -9.01 22.84
N MET A 212 -20.92 -8.30 21.78
CA MET A 212 -20.11 -7.26 21.15
C MET A 212 -20.03 -6.01 22.05
N ALA A 213 -18.88 -5.34 22.06
CA ALA A 213 -18.70 -4.07 22.74
C ALA A 213 -19.48 -2.94 22.04
N GLU A 214 -19.80 -1.87 22.77
CA GLU A 214 -20.54 -0.72 22.21
C GLU A 214 -19.76 0.00 21.10
N ASP A 215 -18.43 0.04 21.21
CA ASP A 215 -17.51 0.63 20.23
C ASP A 215 -17.08 -0.33 19.11
N ALA A 216 -17.61 -1.55 19.09
CA ALA A 216 -17.38 -2.50 18.00
C ALA A 216 -17.94 -1.99 16.67
N THR A 217 -17.38 -2.45 15.55
CA THR A 217 -17.80 -2.00 14.20
C THR A 217 -19.03 -2.74 13.69
N THR A 218 -19.78 -2.06 12.82
CA THR A 218 -20.94 -2.60 12.10
C THR A 218 -20.56 -3.21 10.74
N THR A 219 -19.26 -3.27 10.42
CA THR A 219 -18.75 -3.61 9.08
C THR A 219 -17.70 -4.68 9.16
N ILE A 220 -17.72 -5.62 8.21
CA ILE A 220 -16.64 -6.58 7.94
C ILE A 220 -16.22 -6.42 6.48
N ALA A 221 -14.91 -6.32 6.25
CA ALA A 221 -14.32 -6.36 4.92
C ALA A 221 -13.66 -7.71 4.64
N LEU A 222 -13.88 -8.27 3.46
CA LEU A 222 -13.19 -9.44 2.94
C LEU A 222 -12.14 -8.96 1.93
N ASP A 223 -10.88 -9.13 2.26
CA ASP A 223 -9.74 -8.81 1.39
C ASP A 223 -9.50 -9.97 0.41
N CYS A 224 -9.52 -9.65 -0.87
CA CYS A 224 -9.33 -10.59 -1.97
C CYS A 224 -7.88 -10.64 -2.50
N GLY A 225 -6.91 -10.07 -1.78
CA GLY A 225 -5.50 -10.08 -2.17
C GLY A 225 -5.26 -9.42 -3.53
N ASP A 226 -4.63 -10.14 -4.46
CA ASP A 226 -4.37 -9.64 -5.82
C ASP A 226 -5.63 -9.60 -6.70
N GLY A 227 -6.73 -10.14 -6.21
CA GLY A 227 -8.03 -10.15 -6.88
C GLY A 227 -8.61 -11.54 -7.10
N VAL A 228 -9.93 -11.62 -7.06
CA VAL A 228 -10.70 -12.86 -7.26
C VAL A 228 -11.61 -12.70 -8.48
N ALA A 229 -11.39 -13.55 -9.50
CA ALA A 229 -12.21 -13.54 -10.70
C ALA A 229 -13.63 -14.05 -10.40
N LEU A 230 -14.63 -13.34 -10.89
CA LEU A 230 -16.04 -13.78 -10.81
C LEU A 230 -16.38 -14.78 -11.91
N GLY A 231 -17.26 -15.71 -11.57
CA GLY A 231 -17.97 -16.51 -12.57
C GLY A 231 -18.86 -15.63 -13.45
N THR A 232 -19.14 -16.08 -14.67
CA THR A 232 -19.89 -15.30 -15.66
C THR A 232 -21.39 -15.55 -15.65
N THR A 233 -21.88 -16.51 -14.87
CA THR A 233 -23.32 -16.83 -14.74
C THR A 233 -23.71 -17.02 -13.27
N ALA A 234 -25.00 -16.96 -12.97
CA ALA A 234 -25.52 -17.18 -11.63
C ALA A 234 -25.25 -18.61 -11.11
N GLU A 235 -25.19 -19.60 -11.99
CA GLU A 235 -24.90 -21.00 -11.66
C GLU A 235 -23.39 -21.18 -11.35
N ALA A 236 -22.54 -20.45 -12.05
CA ALA A 236 -21.08 -20.44 -11.87
C ALA A 236 -20.61 -19.32 -10.94
N ALA A 237 -21.51 -18.70 -10.16
CA ALA A 237 -21.17 -17.59 -9.27
C ALA A 237 -20.08 -17.96 -8.28
N THR A 238 -19.09 -17.07 -8.12
CA THR A 238 -18.00 -17.21 -7.16
C THR A 238 -18.52 -17.01 -5.75
N GLU A 239 -18.13 -17.88 -4.83
CA GLU A 239 -18.58 -17.84 -3.44
C GLU A 239 -17.63 -17.02 -2.57
N PHE A 240 -18.19 -16.12 -1.76
CA PHE A 240 -17.48 -15.33 -0.76
C PHE A 240 -18.08 -15.63 0.62
N TRP A 241 -17.24 -16.05 1.56
CA TRP A 241 -17.66 -16.49 2.88
C TRP A 241 -17.19 -15.48 3.92
N VAL A 242 -18.12 -14.92 4.68
CA VAL A 242 -17.88 -13.94 5.73
C VAL A 242 -18.28 -14.55 7.07
N VAL A 243 -17.36 -14.56 8.02
CA VAL A 243 -17.60 -15.05 9.39
C VAL A 243 -18.18 -13.90 10.21
N ILE A 244 -19.37 -14.12 10.77
CA ILE A 244 -20.14 -13.09 11.50
C ILE A 244 -20.60 -13.69 12.84
N PRO A 245 -20.53 -12.97 13.99
CA PRO A 245 -21.15 -13.41 15.23
C PRO A 245 -22.65 -13.63 15.00
N LYS A 246 -23.28 -14.46 15.83
CA LYS A 246 -24.75 -14.63 15.77
C LYS A 246 -25.41 -13.27 15.78
N THR A 247 -26.07 -12.91 14.69
CA THR A 247 -26.66 -11.57 14.47
C THR A 247 -27.92 -11.67 13.63
N THR A 248 -28.96 -10.94 14.02
CA THR A 248 -30.13 -10.71 13.17
C THR A 248 -30.11 -9.27 12.69
N PHE A 249 -29.95 -9.11 11.38
CA PHE A 249 -30.01 -7.81 10.71
C PHE A 249 -31.47 -7.50 10.36
N GLU A 250 -32.21 -6.88 11.27
CA GLU A 250 -33.65 -6.59 11.08
C GLU A 250 -33.88 -5.64 9.90
N GLY A 251 -33.01 -4.65 9.72
CA GLY A 251 -33.02 -3.71 8.60
C GLY A 251 -32.35 -4.23 7.32
N GLY A 252 -31.89 -5.50 7.32
CA GLY A 252 -31.12 -6.10 6.24
C GLY A 252 -29.66 -5.68 6.24
N ILE A 253 -28.98 -5.91 5.11
CA ILE A 253 -27.55 -5.66 4.94
C ILE A 253 -27.26 -4.87 3.67
N THR A 254 -26.16 -4.16 3.66
CA THR A 254 -25.55 -3.56 2.47
C THR A 254 -24.26 -4.31 2.15
N ILE A 255 -24.10 -4.68 0.87
CA ILE A 255 -22.90 -5.31 0.32
C ILE A 255 -22.26 -4.30 -0.62
N THR A 256 -20.99 -3.97 -0.38
CA THR A 256 -20.17 -3.14 -1.27
C THR A 256 -19.06 -4.00 -1.87
N VAL A 257 -18.98 -4.05 -3.18
CA VAL A 257 -17.96 -4.80 -3.93
C VAL A 257 -17.08 -3.81 -4.66
N ARG A 258 -15.77 -3.99 -4.57
CA ARG A 258 -14.77 -3.20 -5.30
C ARG A 258 -13.98 -4.12 -6.22
N ASP A 259 -13.85 -3.75 -7.47
CA ASP A 259 -12.99 -4.47 -8.42
C ASP A 259 -11.54 -3.96 -8.39
N THR A 260 -10.66 -4.65 -9.13
CA THR A 260 -9.25 -4.28 -9.24
C THR A 260 -9.00 -3.03 -10.09
N GLU A 261 -10.02 -2.55 -10.81
CA GLU A 261 -9.95 -1.37 -11.66
C GLU A 261 -10.50 -0.10 -10.97
N GLY A 262 -10.92 -0.24 -9.70
CA GLY A 262 -11.48 0.85 -8.90
C GLY A 262 -12.98 1.08 -9.13
N GLY A 263 -13.65 0.17 -9.82
CA GLY A 263 -15.11 0.14 -9.93
C GLY A 263 -15.75 -0.27 -8.60
N ILE A 264 -16.93 0.28 -8.32
CA ILE A 264 -17.70 0.00 -7.11
C ILE A 264 -19.10 -0.48 -7.51
N PHE A 265 -19.54 -1.53 -6.84
CA PHE A 265 -20.92 -1.99 -6.86
C PHE A 265 -21.47 -1.98 -5.43
N GLU A 266 -22.66 -1.45 -5.23
CA GLU A 266 -23.33 -1.48 -3.93
C GLU A 266 -24.75 -2.00 -4.06
N LYS A 267 -25.12 -2.89 -3.15
CA LYS A 267 -26.47 -3.44 -3.09
C LYS A 267 -26.94 -3.55 -1.65
N SER A 268 -28.05 -2.90 -1.34
CA SER A 268 -28.74 -3.02 -0.05
C SER A 268 -29.98 -3.89 -0.18
N THR A 269 -30.29 -4.63 0.87
CA THR A 269 -31.58 -5.27 1.09
C THR A 269 -32.18 -4.77 2.40
N THR A 270 -33.47 -4.55 2.43
CA THR A 270 -34.22 -4.24 3.66
C THR A 270 -34.88 -5.48 4.27
N LYS A 271 -34.68 -6.63 3.63
CA LYS A 271 -35.19 -7.91 4.14
C LYS A 271 -34.28 -8.39 5.28
N GLU A 272 -34.92 -8.84 6.36
CA GLU A 272 -34.21 -9.45 7.48
C GLU A 272 -33.22 -10.55 7.01
N VAL A 273 -32.01 -10.52 7.55
CA VAL A 273 -30.96 -11.52 7.36
C VAL A 273 -30.50 -11.99 8.73
N ALA A 274 -30.71 -13.28 9.03
CA ALA A 274 -30.29 -13.86 10.29
C ALA A 274 -29.09 -14.79 10.08
N VAL A 275 -27.99 -14.51 10.77
CA VAL A 275 -26.81 -15.39 10.82
C VAL A 275 -26.80 -16.08 12.17
N GLU A 276 -27.07 -17.37 12.17
CA GLU A 276 -27.05 -18.19 13.39
C GLU A 276 -25.67 -18.79 13.62
N ARG A 277 -25.32 -18.99 14.88
CA ARG A 277 -24.08 -19.66 15.29
C ARG A 277 -23.95 -21.02 14.60
N ASN A 278 -22.76 -21.33 14.09
CA ASN A 278 -22.43 -22.60 13.43
C ASN A 278 -23.36 -22.95 12.28
N ALA A 279 -23.97 -21.95 11.63
CA ALA A 279 -24.85 -22.12 10.49
C ALA A 279 -24.40 -21.26 9.31
N ILE A 280 -24.71 -21.74 8.10
CA ILE A 280 -24.47 -21.00 6.87
C ILE A 280 -25.78 -20.31 6.48
N GLN A 281 -25.73 -18.97 6.37
CA GLN A 281 -26.79 -18.17 5.77
C GLN A 281 -26.44 -17.90 4.30
N PRO A 282 -27.01 -18.66 3.35
CA PRO A 282 -26.74 -18.42 1.93
C PRO A 282 -27.56 -17.24 1.41
N MET A 283 -26.96 -16.44 0.55
CA MET A 283 -27.62 -15.41 -0.23
C MET A 283 -27.85 -15.89 -1.67
N ALA A 284 -28.89 -15.37 -2.31
CA ALA A 284 -29.10 -15.60 -3.74
C ALA A 284 -27.92 -15.06 -4.57
N ALA A 285 -27.67 -15.65 -5.73
CA ALA A 285 -26.65 -15.16 -6.62
C ALA A 285 -26.96 -13.73 -7.07
N LEU A 286 -25.96 -12.87 -6.99
CA LEU A 286 -26.04 -11.44 -7.27
C LEU A 286 -25.14 -11.10 -8.45
N GLU A 287 -25.73 -10.50 -9.47
CA GLU A 287 -24.99 -9.90 -10.57
C GLU A 287 -24.30 -8.62 -10.07
N VAL A 288 -22.98 -8.55 -10.27
CA VAL A 288 -22.14 -7.44 -9.83
C VAL A 288 -21.63 -6.71 -11.07
N VAL A 289 -22.11 -5.51 -11.28
CA VAL A 289 -21.60 -4.60 -12.31
C VAL A 289 -20.94 -3.43 -11.58
N CYS A 290 -19.62 -3.50 -11.43
CA CYS A 290 -18.84 -2.43 -10.82
C CYS A 290 -18.79 -1.24 -11.78
N ILE A 291 -19.29 -0.10 -11.32
CA ILE A 291 -19.24 1.15 -12.06
C ILE A 291 -18.11 1.98 -11.46
N LYS A 292 -17.18 2.39 -12.29
CA LYS A 292 -16.16 3.35 -11.86
C LYS A 292 -16.89 4.66 -11.55
N ARG A 293 -17.11 4.91 -10.27
CA ARG A 293 -17.65 6.18 -9.82
C ARG A 293 -16.59 7.25 -10.06
N LEU A 294 -16.94 8.27 -10.80
CA LEU A 294 -16.16 9.50 -10.83
C LEU A 294 -16.59 10.38 -9.66
N PRO A 295 -15.68 11.16 -9.08
CA PRO A 295 -16.06 12.15 -8.08
C PRO A 295 -17.10 13.09 -8.68
N LYS A 296 -18.07 13.52 -7.85
CA LYS A 296 -18.94 14.63 -8.22
C LYS A 296 -18.08 15.88 -8.43
N ASN A 297 -18.58 16.84 -9.19
CA ASN A 297 -17.84 18.07 -9.46
C ASN A 297 -17.43 18.86 -8.20
N ASN A 298 -18.05 18.60 -7.07
CA ASN A 298 -17.71 19.19 -5.78
C ASN A 298 -16.94 18.23 -4.85
N GLU A 299 -16.31 17.20 -5.39
CA GLU A 299 -15.54 16.20 -4.62
C GLU A 299 -14.16 15.99 -5.25
N ILE A 300 -13.15 15.77 -4.41
CA ILE A 300 -11.83 15.21 -4.81
C ILE A 300 -11.66 13.92 -4.02
N TRP A 301 -11.49 12.82 -4.73
CA TRP A 301 -11.24 11.52 -4.12
C TRP A 301 -9.76 11.22 -4.09
N TYR A 302 -9.29 10.61 -3.02
CA TYR A 302 -7.89 10.23 -2.89
C TYR A 302 -7.73 8.92 -2.13
N THR A 303 -6.56 8.29 -2.30
CA THR A 303 -6.06 7.27 -1.36
C THR A 303 -4.77 7.77 -0.72
N ALA A 304 -4.55 7.40 0.52
CA ALA A 304 -3.39 7.85 1.27
C ALA A 304 -3.06 6.91 2.45
N THR A 305 -1.83 6.97 2.94
CA THR A 305 -1.41 6.26 4.15
C THR A 305 -1.85 6.94 5.45
N GLU A 306 -2.15 8.23 5.36
CA GLU A 306 -2.68 9.08 6.43
C GLU A 306 -3.68 10.05 5.83
N LYS A 307 -4.52 10.68 6.66
CA LYS A 307 -5.46 11.69 6.20
C LYS A 307 -4.72 12.85 5.51
N VAL A 308 -5.03 13.10 4.24
CA VAL A 308 -4.43 14.19 3.47
C VAL A 308 -4.99 15.52 3.95
N GLU A 309 -4.13 16.45 4.32
CA GLU A 309 -4.53 17.83 4.56
C GLU A 309 -3.98 18.70 3.42
N PRO A 310 -4.85 19.26 2.55
CA PRO A 310 -4.40 20.18 1.50
C PRO A 310 -3.57 21.33 2.09
N TYR A 311 -2.48 21.67 1.43
CA TYR A 311 -1.57 22.74 1.90
C TYR A 311 -2.31 24.10 1.94
N ASP A 312 -3.14 24.36 0.93
CA ASP A 312 -4.01 25.54 0.91
C ASP A 312 -5.44 25.10 0.53
N LYS A 313 -6.39 25.31 1.46
CA LYS A 313 -7.80 24.93 1.29
C LYS A 313 -8.63 25.97 0.50
N THR A 314 -8.02 27.09 0.13
CA THR A 314 -8.73 28.23 -0.53
C THR A 314 -8.58 28.23 -2.06
N VAL A 315 -7.76 27.32 -2.61
CA VAL A 315 -7.31 27.34 -4.01
C VAL A 315 -8.05 26.36 -4.93
N PHE A 316 -9.26 25.96 -4.57
CA PHE A 316 -10.05 24.98 -5.34
C PHE A 316 -11.16 25.61 -6.19
N GLY A 317 -11.30 26.94 -6.18
CA GLY A 317 -12.42 27.64 -6.84
C GLY A 317 -13.76 27.41 -6.17
N ALA A 318 -13.79 26.73 -5.04
CA ALA A 318 -14.94 26.41 -4.20
C ALA A 318 -14.52 26.40 -2.73
N THR A 319 -15.50 26.57 -1.80
CA THR A 319 -15.21 26.58 -0.37
C THR A 319 -15.09 25.16 0.17
N TYR A 320 -13.95 24.85 0.79
CA TYR A 320 -13.74 23.58 1.49
C TYR A 320 -14.80 23.36 2.58
N GLN A 321 -15.43 22.18 2.59
CA GLN A 321 -16.47 21.81 3.56
C GLN A 321 -15.98 20.71 4.51
N SER A 322 -15.54 19.59 3.97
CA SER A 322 -15.11 18.45 4.78
C SER A 322 -14.01 17.65 4.09
N ASN A 323 -13.34 16.84 4.89
CA ASN A 323 -12.44 15.81 4.43
C ASN A 323 -12.70 14.56 5.28
N GLU A 324 -13.36 13.60 4.68
CA GLU A 324 -13.61 12.30 5.29
C GLU A 324 -12.54 11.32 4.82
N TRP A 325 -11.95 10.60 5.75
CA TRP A 325 -10.91 9.61 5.45
C TRP A 325 -11.11 8.35 6.29
N ASN A 326 -11.05 7.20 5.64
CA ASN A 326 -11.18 5.90 6.26
C ASN A 326 -9.79 5.27 6.45
N SER A 327 -9.33 5.16 7.68
CA SER A 327 -8.01 4.59 7.99
C SER A 327 -7.88 3.10 7.66
N ALA A 328 -8.99 2.36 7.56
CA ALA A 328 -8.98 0.94 7.22
C ALA A 328 -8.78 0.69 5.72
N THR A 329 -9.32 1.58 4.86
CA THR A 329 -9.19 1.45 3.39
C THR A 329 -8.16 2.41 2.80
N GLY A 330 -7.74 3.43 3.56
CA GLY A 330 -6.87 4.49 3.06
C GLY A 330 -7.57 5.47 2.12
N GLU A 331 -8.88 5.35 1.93
CA GLU A 331 -9.66 6.19 1.02
C GLU A 331 -10.14 7.46 1.71
N GLY A 332 -10.13 8.57 0.96
CA GLY A 332 -10.63 9.84 1.44
C GLY A 332 -11.41 10.62 0.38
N VAL A 333 -12.30 11.46 0.86
CA VAL A 333 -13.11 12.36 0.04
C VAL A 333 -13.06 13.76 0.62
N ILE A 334 -12.56 14.70 -0.17
CA ILE A 334 -12.64 16.13 0.14
C ILE A 334 -13.87 16.67 -0.55
N THR A 335 -14.76 17.31 0.21
CA THR A 335 -16.02 17.86 -0.28
C THR A 335 -16.01 19.39 -0.21
N PHE A 336 -16.60 20.03 -1.22
CA PHE A 336 -16.69 21.48 -1.35
C PHE A 336 -18.17 21.92 -1.48
N ASP A 337 -18.44 23.19 -1.24
CA ASP A 337 -19.80 23.78 -1.33
C ASP A 337 -20.31 23.89 -2.78
N ASN A 338 -19.40 24.03 -3.74
CA ASN A 338 -19.68 24.15 -5.17
C ASN A 338 -18.72 23.27 -5.97
N GLU A 339 -18.84 23.31 -7.30
CA GLU A 339 -17.95 22.62 -8.22
C GLU A 339 -16.50 23.07 -8.06
N VAL A 340 -15.58 22.10 -8.01
CA VAL A 340 -14.12 22.33 -8.01
C VAL A 340 -13.73 22.72 -9.43
N THR A 341 -13.38 23.96 -9.64
CA THR A 341 -13.00 24.48 -10.97
C THR A 341 -11.51 24.63 -11.15
N ALA A 342 -10.73 24.57 -10.07
CA ALA A 342 -9.29 24.65 -10.08
C ALA A 342 -8.68 23.73 -9.02
N ILE A 343 -7.54 23.14 -9.31
CA ILE A 343 -6.52 22.74 -8.33
C ILE A 343 -5.39 23.73 -8.54
N ALA A 344 -5.46 24.88 -7.88
CA ALA A 344 -4.55 25.97 -8.12
C ALA A 344 -3.19 25.73 -7.43
N ASP A 345 -2.35 26.75 -7.41
CA ASP A 345 -0.98 26.65 -6.99
C ASP A 345 -0.82 26.06 -5.58
N ARG A 346 0.02 25.03 -5.45
CA ARG A 346 0.39 24.38 -4.18
C ARG A 346 -0.76 23.69 -3.44
N ALA A 347 -1.89 23.38 -4.07
CA ALA A 347 -3.05 22.78 -3.40
C ALA A 347 -2.70 21.56 -2.54
N PHE A 348 -1.89 20.63 -3.07
CA PHE A 348 -1.40 19.43 -2.38
C PHE A 348 0.14 19.42 -2.23
N PHE A 349 0.75 20.59 -2.13
CA PHE A 349 2.20 20.71 -1.99
C PHE A 349 2.73 19.93 -0.78
N LEU A 350 3.71 19.04 -1.00
CA LEU A 350 4.34 18.18 0.02
C LEU A 350 3.37 17.22 0.74
N CYS A 351 2.24 16.86 0.13
CA CYS A 351 1.36 15.81 0.67
C CYS A 351 1.99 14.42 0.45
N HIS A 352 3.03 14.10 1.22
CA HIS A 352 3.83 12.86 1.06
C HIS A 352 3.03 11.57 1.28
N CYS A 353 1.94 11.61 2.05
CA CYS A 353 1.07 10.46 2.32
C CYS A 353 0.09 10.13 1.19
N LEU A 354 -0.12 11.05 0.23
CA LEU A 354 -1.05 10.89 -0.89
C LEU A 354 -0.54 9.82 -1.86
N THR A 355 -1.31 8.75 -2.10
CA THR A 355 -0.93 7.63 -2.97
C THR A 355 -1.65 7.65 -4.31
N SER A 356 -2.90 8.12 -4.35
CA SER A 356 -3.61 8.41 -5.60
C SER A 356 -4.58 9.57 -5.43
N VAL A 357 -4.94 10.21 -6.54
CA VAL A 357 -5.97 11.25 -6.57
C VAL A 357 -6.81 11.10 -7.84
N THR A 358 -8.13 11.20 -7.66
CA THR A 358 -9.11 11.28 -8.75
C THR A 358 -9.75 12.67 -8.73
N ILE A 359 -9.55 13.39 -9.80
CA ILE A 359 -9.93 14.79 -9.96
C ILE A 359 -11.27 14.85 -10.69
N PRO A 360 -12.22 15.74 -10.30
CA PRO A 360 -13.52 15.87 -10.96
C PRO A 360 -13.43 16.50 -12.35
N ASN A 361 -14.40 16.17 -13.20
CA ASN A 361 -14.45 16.63 -14.61
C ASN A 361 -14.76 18.12 -14.78
N SER A 362 -15.01 18.86 -13.71
CA SER A 362 -15.20 20.32 -13.74
C SER A 362 -13.89 21.11 -13.78
N LEU A 363 -12.74 20.42 -13.56
CA LEU A 363 -11.43 21.07 -13.49
C LEU A 363 -10.92 21.42 -14.89
N THR A 364 -10.42 22.64 -15.08
CA THR A 364 -9.87 23.11 -16.37
C THR A 364 -8.33 23.29 -16.34
N ALA A 365 -7.73 23.40 -15.16
CA ALA A 365 -6.29 23.58 -15.02
C ALA A 365 -5.76 22.97 -13.72
N ILE A 366 -4.54 22.44 -13.77
CA ILE A 366 -3.71 22.08 -12.63
C ILE A 366 -2.64 23.15 -12.49
N GLY A 367 -2.61 23.84 -11.35
CA GLY A 367 -1.75 24.99 -11.07
C GLY A 367 -0.29 24.64 -10.82
N ASP A 368 0.51 25.68 -10.62
CA ASP A 368 1.94 25.55 -10.31
C ASP A 368 2.15 24.84 -8.96
N LEU A 369 3.08 23.87 -8.91
CA LEU A 369 3.42 23.14 -7.67
C LEU A 369 2.23 22.37 -7.06
N ALA A 370 1.13 22.16 -7.77
CA ALA A 370 -0.12 21.64 -7.23
C ALA A 370 0.06 20.31 -6.47
N PHE A 371 0.87 19.39 -6.97
CA PHE A 371 1.23 18.11 -6.36
C PHE A 371 2.74 17.96 -6.15
N CYS A 372 3.49 19.08 -6.16
CA CYS A 372 4.95 19.03 -5.98
C CYS A 372 5.31 18.40 -4.64
N GLY A 373 6.21 17.41 -4.69
CA GLY A 373 6.68 16.67 -3.52
C GLY A 373 5.67 15.65 -2.96
N CYS A 374 4.60 15.31 -3.68
CA CYS A 374 3.74 14.18 -3.32
C CYS A 374 4.47 12.84 -3.58
N SER A 375 5.48 12.54 -2.75
CA SER A 375 6.46 11.48 -3.00
C SER A 375 5.88 10.07 -3.09
N SER A 376 4.74 9.80 -2.46
CA SER A 376 4.04 8.51 -2.51
C SER A 376 2.99 8.43 -3.61
N LEU A 377 2.74 9.51 -4.39
CA LEU A 377 1.73 9.54 -5.44
C LEU A 377 2.12 8.59 -6.57
N ALA A 378 1.44 7.44 -6.64
CA ALA A 378 1.70 6.39 -7.62
C ALA A 378 0.85 6.53 -8.89
N SER A 379 -0.34 7.14 -8.76
CA SER A 379 -1.24 7.36 -9.89
C SER A 379 -2.05 8.65 -9.73
N VAL A 380 -2.37 9.28 -10.87
CA VAL A 380 -3.27 10.42 -10.96
C VAL A 380 -4.16 10.26 -12.19
N THR A 381 -5.46 10.48 -12.01
CA THR A 381 -6.39 10.57 -13.14
C THR A 381 -6.64 12.04 -13.45
N ILE A 382 -6.11 12.51 -14.58
CA ILE A 382 -6.33 13.88 -15.08
C ILE A 382 -7.56 13.84 -15.98
N PRO A 383 -8.62 14.63 -15.72
CA PRO A 383 -9.84 14.60 -16.52
C PRO A 383 -9.67 15.29 -17.89
N ASP A 384 -10.50 14.87 -18.87
CA ASP A 384 -10.50 15.42 -20.24
C ASP A 384 -10.91 16.90 -20.34
N SER A 385 -11.26 17.53 -19.25
CA SER A 385 -11.54 18.97 -19.16
C SER A 385 -10.28 19.81 -18.92
N VAL A 386 -9.15 19.20 -18.50
CA VAL A 386 -7.92 19.92 -18.19
C VAL A 386 -7.19 20.32 -19.47
N THR A 387 -6.91 21.61 -19.59
CA THR A 387 -6.19 22.18 -20.73
C THR A 387 -4.74 22.56 -20.41
N THR A 388 -4.43 22.73 -19.13
CA THR A 388 -3.11 23.21 -18.68
C THR A 388 -2.61 22.43 -17.47
N ILE A 389 -1.35 21.97 -17.54
CA ILE A 389 -0.59 21.45 -16.41
C ILE A 389 0.50 22.47 -16.10
N GLY A 390 0.48 23.03 -14.88
CA GLY A 390 1.35 24.11 -14.44
C GLY A 390 2.81 23.72 -14.23
N ARG A 391 3.63 24.73 -13.95
CA ARG A 391 5.05 24.57 -13.64
C ARG A 391 5.24 23.75 -12.36
N LEU A 392 6.15 22.75 -12.39
CA LEU A 392 6.44 21.89 -11.24
C LEU A 392 5.20 21.15 -10.70
N ALA A 393 4.13 21.00 -11.47
CA ALA A 393 2.85 20.49 -10.98
C ALA A 393 2.97 19.11 -10.29
N PHE A 394 3.76 18.20 -10.85
CA PHE A 394 4.05 16.87 -10.32
C PHE A 394 5.54 16.65 -10.02
N ASN A 395 6.30 17.76 -9.84
CA ASN A 395 7.72 17.65 -9.52
C ASN A 395 7.95 16.85 -8.23
N GLY A 396 8.86 15.89 -8.25
CA GLY A 396 9.19 15.07 -7.07
C GLY A 396 8.09 14.08 -6.66
N CYS A 397 7.19 13.71 -7.57
CA CYS A 397 6.29 12.58 -7.39
C CYS A 397 7.03 11.27 -7.66
N TYR A 398 7.92 10.89 -6.72
CA TYR A 398 8.91 9.81 -6.91
C TYR A 398 8.28 8.46 -7.25
N SER A 399 7.07 8.19 -6.75
CA SER A 399 6.36 6.92 -6.93
C SER A 399 5.47 6.89 -8.16
N LEU A 400 5.32 8.00 -8.91
CA LEU A 400 4.43 8.07 -10.07
C LEU A 400 4.96 7.16 -11.18
N THR A 401 4.23 6.08 -11.47
CA THR A 401 4.64 5.04 -12.43
C THR A 401 4.14 5.30 -13.85
N SER A 402 2.99 5.94 -13.95
CA SER A 402 2.36 6.29 -15.22
C SER A 402 1.51 7.56 -15.07
N VAL A 403 1.39 8.30 -16.15
CA VAL A 403 0.47 9.44 -16.27
C VAL A 403 -0.15 9.44 -17.66
N THR A 404 -1.47 9.55 -17.71
CA THR A 404 -2.19 9.78 -18.96
C THR A 404 -2.46 11.27 -19.08
N ILE A 405 -1.88 11.90 -20.10
CA ILE A 405 -2.13 13.30 -20.44
C ILE A 405 -3.30 13.33 -21.44
N PRO A 406 -4.44 13.94 -21.09
CA PRO A 406 -5.61 13.95 -21.95
C PRO A 406 -5.41 14.75 -23.26
N ASP A 407 -6.18 14.42 -24.28
CA ASP A 407 -6.19 15.13 -25.58
C ASP A 407 -6.70 16.58 -25.49
N SER A 408 -7.19 17.01 -24.35
CA SER A 408 -7.56 18.40 -24.05
C SER A 408 -6.38 19.28 -23.66
N VAL A 409 -5.28 18.68 -23.19
CA VAL A 409 -4.11 19.42 -22.71
C VAL A 409 -3.37 20.09 -23.86
N THR A 410 -3.21 21.40 -23.76
CA THR A 410 -2.47 22.22 -24.74
C THR A 410 -1.11 22.69 -24.21
N THR A 411 -0.95 22.76 -22.89
CA THR A 411 0.25 23.29 -22.24
C THR A 411 0.71 22.41 -21.09
N ILE A 412 2.00 22.07 -21.11
CA ILE A 412 2.73 21.42 -20.02
C ILE A 412 3.82 22.40 -19.57
N GLY A 413 3.82 22.79 -18.30
CA GLY A 413 4.72 23.79 -17.74
C GLY A 413 6.16 23.30 -17.52
N ASP A 414 7.04 24.24 -17.16
CA ASP A 414 8.45 23.93 -16.85
C ASP A 414 8.53 22.91 -15.69
N ALA A 415 9.38 21.90 -15.85
CA ALA A 415 9.63 20.85 -14.86
C ALA A 415 8.35 20.15 -14.32
N ALA A 416 7.27 20.10 -15.12
CA ALA A 416 5.96 19.62 -14.67
C ALA A 416 6.01 18.20 -14.10
N PHE A 417 6.81 17.31 -14.66
CA PHE A 417 7.03 15.92 -14.21
C PHE A 417 8.48 15.64 -13.84
N SER A 418 9.25 16.67 -13.53
CA SER A 418 10.66 16.52 -13.17
C SER A 418 10.79 15.70 -11.88
N TYR A 419 11.83 14.85 -11.80
CA TYR A 419 12.09 13.91 -10.69
C TYR A 419 10.95 12.90 -10.40
N CYS A 420 10.15 12.53 -11.42
CA CYS A 420 9.25 11.38 -11.33
C CYS A 420 10.06 10.08 -11.57
N TYR A 421 10.82 9.65 -10.56
CA TYR A 421 11.82 8.58 -10.69
C TYR A 421 11.27 7.24 -11.18
N SER A 422 10.00 6.93 -10.87
CA SER A 422 9.36 5.67 -11.22
C SER A 422 8.60 5.71 -12.54
N LEU A 423 8.50 6.88 -13.20
CA LEU A 423 7.76 7.03 -14.45
C LEU A 423 8.43 6.24 -15.56
N THR A 424 7.69 5.32 -16.20
CA THR A 424 8.23 4.38 -17.20
C THR A 424 7.99 4.79 -18.65
N SER A 425 6.92 5.52 -18.90
CA SER A 425 6.56 6.02 -20.24
C SER A 425 5.79 7.34 -20.16
N ALA A 426 5.86 8.14 -21.19
CA ALA A 426 5.08 9.37 -21.33
C ALA A 426 4.56 9.52 -22.76
N THR A 427 3.24 9.65 -22.92
CA THR A 427 2.58 9.92 -24.21
C THR A 427 2.18 11.38 -24.25
N ILE A 428 2.68 12.11 -25.26
CA ILE A 428 2.35 13.52 -25.48
C ILE A 428 1.28 13.62 -26.57
N PRO A 429 0.04 14.03 -26.25
CA PRO A 429 -1.03 14.11 -27.22
C PRO A 429 -0.80 15.20 -28.29
N ASP A 430 -1.44 15.06 -29.45
CA ASP A 430 -1.31 15.99 -30.55
C ASP A 430 -1.80 17.41 -30.25
N SER A 431 -2.69 17.54 -29.26
CA SER A 431 -3.21 18.82 -28.76
C SER A 431 -2.16 19.69 -28.09
N VAL A 432 -1.10 19.11 -27.54
CA VAL A 432 -0.06 19.86 -26.84
C VAL A 432 0.69 20.77 -27.82
N THR A 433 0.67 22.06 -27.54
CA THR A 433 1.37 23.09 -28.33
C THR A 433 2.62 23.61 -27.64
N THR A 434 2.66 23.51 -26.30
CA THR A 434 3.76 24.03 -25.50
C THR A 434 4.17 23.02 -24.43
N ILE A 435 5.48 22.71 -24.41
CA ILE A 435 6.11 21.97 -23.31
C ILE A 435 7.23 22.85 -22.74
N GLY A 436 7.20 23.09 -21.45
CA GLY A 436 8.20 23.86 -20.74
C GLY A 436 9.56 23.18 -20.67
N HIS A 437 10.57 23.92 -20.24
CA HIS A 437 11.91 23.38 -20.06
C HIS A 437 11.93 22.29 -18.99
N ASN A 438 12.73 21.25 -19.24
CA ASN A 438 13.00 20.18 -18.27
C ASN A 438 11.74 19.44 -17.77
N ALA A 439 10.71 19.37 -18.62
CA ALA A 439 9.41 18.84 -18.23
C ALA A 439 9.47 17.42 -17.62
N PHE A 440 10.42 16.58 -18.06
CA PHE A 440 10.65 15.21 -17.58
C PHE A 440 12.09 14.99 -17.10
N GLU A 441 12.76 16.04 -16.65
CA GLU A 441 14.11 15.97 -16.08
C GLU A 441 14.14 14.97 -14.91
N GLY A 442 15.19 14.15 -14.82
CA GLY A 442 15.37 13.23 -13.70
C GLY A 442 14.40 12.06 -13.66
N CYS A 443 13.66 11.77 -14.73
CA CYS A 443 12.81 10.58 -14.83
C CYS A 443 13.65 9.34 -15.18
N TYR A 444 14.41 8.82 -14.21
CA TYR A 444 15.45 7.80 -14.49
C TYR A 444 14.91 6.44 -14.93
N SER A 445 13.65 6.11 -14.64
CA SER A 445 13.00 4.87 -15.10
C SER A 445 12.34 5.00 -16.47
N LEU A 446 12.36 6.21 -17.07
CA LEU A 446 11.66 6.46 -18.31
C LEU A 446 12.33 5.71 -19.46
N GLN A 447 11.56 4.87 -20.15
CA GLN A 447 12.00 4.00 -21.24
C GLN A 447 11.72 4.63 -22.59
N GLU A 448 10.59 5.34 -22.72
CA GLU A 448 10.18 5.91 -23.99
C GLU A 448 9.23 7.11 -23.84
N PHE A 449 9.30 7.98 -24.82
CA PHE A 449 8.27 8.95 -25.16
C PHE A 449 7.49 8.47 -26.37
N SER A 450 6.20 8.82 -26.45
CA SER A 450 5.36 8.57 -27.62
C SER A 450 4.47 9.77 -27.93
N GLY A 451 3.88 9.79 -29.12
CA GLY A 451 3.03 10.89 -29.59
C GLY A 451 3.84 12.07 -30.11
N LYS A 452 3.28 13.27 -29.98
CA LYS A 452 3.87 14.49 -30.50
C LYS A 452 5.22 14.79 -29.86
N PHE A 453 6.17 15.26 -30.65
CA PHE A 453 7.52 15.59 -30.22
C PHE A 453 8.45 14.41 -29.85
N ALA A 454 7.96 13.18 -29.83
CA ALA A 454 8.84 12.03 -29.62
C ALA A 454 9.77 11.82 -30.84
N SER A 455 11.04 11.51 -30.60
CA SER A 455 11.95 11.05 -31.65
C SER A 455 11.48 9.70 -32.22
N GLU A 456 11.96 9.33 -33.41
CA GLU A 456 11.57 8.08 -34.08
C GLU A 456 11.83 6.83 -33.20
N ASP A 457 12.89 6.86 -32.42
CA ASP A 457 13.26 5.81 -31.45
C ASP A 457 12.58 5.92 -30.09
N GLY A 458 11.76 6.96 -29.89
CA GLY A 458 11.06 7.23 -28.63
C GLY A 458 11.96 7.68 -27.47
N ARG A 459 13.25 7.97 -27.71
CA ARG A 459 14.18 8.28 -26.60
C ARG A 459 14.26 9.75 -26.25
N CYS A 460 13.86 10.63 -27.15
CA CYS A 460 13.92 12.07 -26.93
C CYS A 460 12.58 12.75 -27.12
N LEU A 461 12.33 13.83 -26.39
CA LEU A 461 11.38 14.86 -26.76
C LEU A 461 12.14 15.97 -27.50
N VAL A 462 11.80 16.18 -28.79
CA VAL A 462 12.43 17.20 -29.62
C VAL A 462 11.39 18.23 -30.06
N ILE A 463 11.54 19.46 -29.58
CA ILE A 463 10.61 20.56 -29.81
C ILE A 463 11.33 21.63 -30.59
N GLU A 464 10.92 21.89 -31.84
CA GLU A 464 11.53 22.87 -32.72
C GLU A 464 13.07 22.72 -32.83
N GLY A 465 13.55 21.47 -32.88
CA GLY A 465 14.98 21.17 -32.93
C GLY A 465 15.71 21.21 -31.58
N VAL A 466 15.03 21.52 -30.50
CA VAL A 466 15.59 21.47 -29.13
C VAL A 466 15.28 20.10 -28.50
N LEU A 467 16.31 19.34 -28.11
CA LEU A 467 16.17 18.15 -27.31
C LEU A 467 15.85 18.61 -25.86
N ASN A 468 14.58 18.50 -25.48
CA ASN A 468 14.07 18.99 -24.20
C ASN A 468 14.31 17.98 -23.06
N SER A 469 14.07 16.69 -23.31
CA SER A 469 14.18 15.62 -22.30
C SER A 469 14.61 14.31 -22.94
N PHE A 470 15.32 13.48 -22.19
CA PHE A 470 15.81 12.16 -22.62
C PHE A 470 15.25 11.05 -21.73
N ALA A 471 14.94 9.89 -22.32
CA ALA A 471 14.48 8.68 -21.63
C ALA A 471 15.66 7.72 -21.41
N PRO A 472 16.29 7.72 -20.22
CA PRO A 472 17.60 7.09 -20.01
C PRO A 472 17.55 5.59 -19.69
N ALA A 473 16.38 5.04 -19.34
CA ALA A 473 16.31 3.68 -18.81
C ALA A 473 16.81 2.63 -19.81
N GLY A 474 17.79 1.84 -19.38
CA GLY A 474 18.36 0.76 -20.17
C GLY A 474 19.34 1.21 -21.27
N ILE A 475 19.69 2.50 -21.35
CA ILE A 475 20.59 3.05 -22.37
C ILE A 475 22.02 3.19 -21.81
N THR A 476 22.98 2.60 -22.50
CA THR A 476 24.41 2.75 -22.19
C THR A 476 25.17 3.54 -23.27
N GLY A 477 24.67 3.57 -24.49
CA GLY A 477 25.21 4.40 -25.58
C GLY A 477 24.09 4.99 -26.40
N TYR A 478 24.20 6.27 -26.77
CA TYR A 478 23.15 6.95 -27.53
C TYR A 478 23.70 7.82 -28.65
N ILE A 479 23.00 7.80 -29.80
CA ILE A 479 23.26 8.68 -30.93
C ILE A 479 22.11 9.69 -31.01
N ILE A 480 22.40 10.97 -30.76
CA ILE A 480 21.39 12.02 -30.81
C ILE A 480 20.92 12.17 -32.29
N PRO A 481 19.60 12.26 -32.54
CA PRO A 481 19.05 12.40 -33.87
C PRO A 481 19.53 13.66 -34.61
N ASP A 482 19.71 13.56 -35.92
CA ASP A 482 20.12 14.69 -36.80
C ASP A 482 19.08 15.82 -36.84
N SER A 483 17.86 15.59 -36.40
CA SER A 483 16.83 16.63 -36.23
C SER A 483 17.11 17.60 -35.07
N VAL A 484 18.05 17.25 -34.18
CA VAL A 484 18.41 18.07 -33.00
C VAL A 484 19.45 19.12 -33.42
N THR A 485 19.13 20.37 -33.19
CA THR A 485 20.03 21.52 -33.39
C THR A 485 20.54 22.11 -32.10
N THR A 486 19.81 21.90 -30.99
CA THR A 486 20.14 22.34 -29.66
C THR A 486 19.90 21.21 -28.66
N ILE A 487 20.89 20.90 -27.85
CA ILE A 487 20.72 20.07 -26.67
C ILE A 487 20.32 21.00 -25.52
N GLY A 488 19.12 20.80 -24.97
CA GLY A 488 18.58 21.64 -23.89
C GLY A 488 19.40 21.53 -22.59
N SER A 489 19.26 22.52 -21.74
CA SER A 489 19.86 22.47 -20.39
C SER A 489 19.29 21.27 -19.62
N LEU A 490 20.14 20.56 -18.86
CA LEU A 490 19.79 19.41 -18.04
C LEU A 490 19.17 18.21 -18.80
N ALA A 491 19.19 18.21 -20.14
CA ALA A 491 18.49 17.20 -20.94
C ALA A 491 18.92 15.75 -20.68
N PHE A 492 20.19 15.53 -20.31
CA PHE A 492 20.77 14.23 -19.91
C PHE A 492 21.24 14.24 -18.46
N LEU A 493 20.71 15.13 -17.61
CA LEU A 493 21.14 15.24 -16.21
C LEU A 493 21.14 13.86 -15.53
N SER A 494 22.29 13.51 -14.91
CA SER A 494 22.46 12.28 -14.12
C SER A 494 22.07 10.98 -14.84
N CYS A 495 22.24 10.92 -16.17
CA CYS A 495 22.08 9.68 -16.94
C CYS A 495 23.24 8.71 -16.63
N ASN A 496 23.23 8.15 -15.39
CA ASN A 496 24.36 7.41 -14.83
C ASN A 496 24.72 6.11 -15.56
N SER A 497 23.81 5.54 -16.37
CA SER A 497 24.08 4.34 -17.17
C SER A 497 24.72 4.66 -18.51
N LEU A 498 24.70 5.92 -18.96
CA LEU A 498 25.22 6.35 -20.26
C LEU A 498 26.74 6.35 -20.23
N THR A 499 27.36 5.49 -21.05
CA THR A 499 28.83 5.38 -21.17
C THR A 499 29.35 6.12 -22.40
N SER A 500 28.51 6.28 -23.44
CA SER A 500 28.87 6.99 -24.66
C SER A 500 27.72 7.77 -25.26
N VAL A 501 28.03 8.93 -25.85
CA VAL A 501 27.06 9.74 -26.58
C VAL A 501 27.68 10.24 -27.88
N THR A 502 26.88 10.27 -28.97
CA THR A 502 27.27 10.89 -30.22
C THR A 502 26.41 12.11 -30.48
N ILE A 503 27.05 13.26 -30.59
CA ILE A 503 26.48 14.57 -30.92
C ILE A 503 26.64 14.78 -32.43
N PRO A 504 25.53 14.88 -33.20
CA PRO A 504 25.58 15.00 -34.67
C PRO A 504 26.02 16.39 -35.15
N ASP A 505 26.36 16.50 -36.43
CA ASP A 505 26.80 17.75 -37.06
C ASP A 505 25.75 18.87 -37.01
N SER A 506 24.48 18.51 -36.86
CA SER A 506 23.36 19.45 -36.77
C SER A 506 23.36 20.27 -35.49
N VAL A 507 24.04 19.82 -34.42
CA VAL A 507 24.02 20.49 -33.13
C VAL A 507 24.92 21.73 -33.15
N THR A 508 24.32 22.87 -32.88
CA THR A 508 24.99 24.18 -32.80
C THR A 508 25.07 24.74 -31.39
N THR A 509 24.29 24.17 -30.43
CA THR A 509 24.24 24.66 -29.05
C THR A 509 24.10 23.49 -28.08
N ILE A 510 24.82 23.55 -26.95
CA ILE A 510 24.70 22.64 -25.81
C ILE A 510 24.42 23.48 -24.56
N GLY A 511 23.26 23.28 -23.98
CA GLY A 511 22.79 24.00 -22.79
C GLY A 511 23.57 23.69 -21.52
N GLY A 512 23.39 24.52 -20.51
CA GLY A 512 24.05 24.37 -19.21
C GLY A 512 23.68 23.06 -18.53
N SER A 513 24.69 22.41 -17.92
CA SER A 513 24.53 21.10 -17.24
C SER A 513 23.87 20.02 -18.11
N ALA A 514 23.94 20.10 -19.43
CA ALA A 514 23.24 19.18 -20.33
C ALA A 514 23.56 17.70 -20.06
N PHE A 515 24.81 17.36 -19.73
CA PHE A 515 25.28 16.02 -19.37
C PHE A 515 25.87 15.97 -17.96
N ASP A 516 25.51 16.92 -17.11
CA ASP A 516 26.00 16.99 -15.73
C ASP A 516 25.60 15.73 -14.93
N GLY A 517 26.53 15.18 -14.15
CA GLY A 517 26.29 14.01 -13.32
C GLY A 517 26.17 12.68 -14.09
N CYS A 518 26.45 12.65 -15.40
CA CYS A 518 26.52 11.37 -16.15
C CYS A 518 27.80 10.60 -15.74
N SER A 519 27.81 10.04 -14.54
CA SER A 519 29.02 9.51 -13.86
C SER A 519 29.73 8.36 -14.60
N SER A 520 29.06 7.66 -15.53
CA SER A 520 29.63 6.59 -16.35
C SER A 520 30.03 7.06 -17.75
N LEU A 521 29.81 8.34 -18.10
CA LEU A 521 30.07 8.84 -19.46
C LEU A 521 31.57 9.02 -19.71
N THR A 522 32.17 8.05 -20.42
CA THR A 522 33.60 8.01 -20.77
C THR A 522 33.89 8.46 -22.19
N SER A 523 32.91 8.43 -23.10
CA SER A 523 33.13 8.71 -24.51
C SER A 523 32.09 9.65 -25.10
N ILE A 524 32.51 10.86 -25.47
CA ILE A 524 31.66 11.88 -26.09
C ILE A 524 32.16 12.10 -27.52
N TYR A 525 31.39 11.68 -28.52
CA TYR A 525 31.71 11.85 -29.95
C TYR A 525 30.98 13.08 -30.45
N CYS A 526 31.71 14.20 -30.61
CA CYS A 526 31.17 15.49 -31.08
C CYS A 526 31.57 15.71 -32.52
N LYS A 527 30.64 15.51 -33.48
CA LYS A 527 30.89 15.55 -34.90
C LYS A 527 30.99 16.96 -35.52
N PRO A 528 30.33 18.02 -34.98
CA PRO A 528 30.41 19.36 -35.54
C PRO A 528 31.86 19.80 -35.79
N THR A 529 32.13 20.34 -36.97
CA THR A 529 33.46 20.89 -37.32
C THR A 529 33.73 22.23 -36.64
N THR A 530 32.68 22.99 -36.33
CA THR A 530 32.74 24.19 -35.48
C THR A 530 32.20 23.84 -34.10
N PRO A 531 32.90 24.17 -33.00
CA PRO A 531 32.43 23.91 -31.67
C PRO A 531 31.02 24.46 -31.45
N PRO A 532 30.04 23.64 -31.04
CA PRO A 532 28.74 24.16 -30.58
C PRO A 532 28.91 25.22 -29.52
N THR A 533 28.05 26.23 -29.50
CA THR A 533 27.99 27.17 -28.38
C THR A 533 27.73 26.41 -27.11
N GLY A 534 28.68 26.41 -26.18
CA GLY A 534 28.58 25.75 -24.90
C GLY A 534 27.94 26.66 -23.85
N ASP A 535 27.67 26.07 -22.70
CA ASP A 535 27.22 26.74 -21.48
C ASP A 535 27.91 26.09 -20.26
N SER A 536 27.71 26.66 -19.08
CA SER A 536 28.35 26.21 -17.84
C SER A 536 28.01 24.75 -17.51
N PHE A 537 29.00 24.04 -17.00
CA PHE A 537 28.86 22.67 -16.47
C PHE A 537 28.32 21.62 -17.43
N MET A 538 28.38 21.84 -18.78
CA MET A 538 27.75 20.93 -19.75
C MET A 538 28.22 19.48 -19.65
N PHE A 539 29.43 19.18 -19.14
CA PHE A 539 29.98 17.83 -18.89
C PHE A 539 30.56 17.68 -17.48
N SER A 540 30.01 18.38 -16.49
CA SER A 540 30.47 18.25 -15.09
C SER A 540 30.10 16.88 -14.52
N ASP A 541 30.83 16.44 -13.51
CA ASP A 541 30.61 15.19 -12.78
C ASP A 541 30.44 13.94 -13.66
N ASN A 542 31.02 13.97 -14.88
CA ASN A 542 31.15 12.78 -15.72
C ASN A 542 32.33 11.90 -15.21
N ALA A 543 32.54 10.74 -15.83
CA ALA A 543 33.68 9.88 -15.53
C ALA A 543 35.00 10.67 -15.59
N SER A 544 35.90 10.43 -14.62
CA SER A 544 37.16 11.18 -14.52
C SER A 544 38.13 10.93 -15.68
N ASP A 545 37.93 9.81 -16.38
CA ASP A 545 38.69 9.39 -17.57
C ASP A 545 37.95 9.64 -18.90
N ARG A 546 36.90 10.50 -18.85
CA ARG A 546 36.14 10.86 -20.06
C ARG A 546 37.03 11.44 -21.14
N MET A 547 36.73 11.11 -22.39
CA MET A 547 37.35 11.64 -23.59
C MET A 547 36.28 12.28 -24.48
N ILE A 548 36.60 13.43 -25.04
CA ILE A 548 35.76 14.16 -25.99
C ILE A 548 36.44 14.09 -27.36
N TYR A 549 35.84 13.28 -28.24
CA TYR A 549 36.33 13.05 -29.59
C TYR A 549 35.74 14.10 -30.55
N VAL A 550 36.58 14.90 -31.19
CA VAL A 550 36.19 15.95 -32.12
C VAL A 550 36.89 15.76 -33.47
N PRO A 551 36.42 16.35 -34.58
CA PRO A 551 37.12 16.25 -35.88
C PRO A 551 38.58 16.67 -35.74
N MET A 552 39.48 15.93 -36.42
CA MET A 552 40.91 16.07 -36.27
C MET A 552 41.39 17.52 -36.55
N GLU A 553 40.79 18.16 -37.54
CA GLU A 553 41.08 19.54 -37.94
C GLU A 553 40.54 20.59 -36.97
N SER A 554 39.59 20.24 -36.10
CA SER A 554 38.91 21.18 -35.24
C SER A 554 39.43 21.16 -33.79
N VAL A 555 40.40 20.31 -33.46
CA VAL A 555 40.92 20.15 -32.08
C VAL A 555 41.34 21.46 -31.44
N SER A 556 42.06 22.31 -32.17
CA SER A 556 42.56 23.58 -31.63
C SER A 556 41.43 24.58 -31.36
N GLU A 557 40.40 24.58 -32.20
CA GLU A 557 39.25 25.47 -32.07
C GLU A 557 38.40 25.05 -30.85
N TYR A 558 38.13 23.75 -30.69
CA TYR A 558 37.43 23.24 -29.53
C TYR A 558 38.15 23.56 -28.22
N LYS A 559 39.46 23.35 -28.15
CA LYS A 559 40.26 23.63 -26.94
C LYS A 559 40.31 25.13 -26.53
N SER A 560 39.97 26.02 -27.44
CA SER A 560 39.97 27.48 -27.20
C SER A 560 38.58 28.10 -27.18
N ALA A 561 37.55 27.32 -27.52
CA ALA A 561 36.16 27.80 -27.48
C ALA A 561 35.66 28.00 -26.05
N SER A 562 34.82 29.01 -25.83
CA SER A 562 34.24 29.33 -24.55
C SER A 562 33.46 28.15 -23.98
N TYR A 563 33.64 27.84 -22.70
CA TYR A 563 33.12 26.67 -21.94
C TYR A 563 33.69 25.32 -22.38
N TRP A 564 34.27 25.16 -23.58
CA TRP A 564 35.00 23.96 -24.00
C TRP A 564 36.41 23.93 -23.44
N GLU A 565 37.00 25.08 -23.20
CA GLU A 565 38.34 25.27 -22.60
C GLU A 565 38.45 24.57 -21.24
N ASP A 566 37.35 24.48 -20.49
CA ASP A 566 37.29 23.79 -19.19
C ASP A 566 37.53 22.26 -19.35
N TYR A 567 37.40 21.74 -20.56
CA TYR A 567 37.55 20.31 -20.91
C TYR A 567 38.74 20.04 -21.83
N ALA A 568 39.62 21.03 -22.06
CA ALA A 568 40.69 20.97 -23.05
C ALA A 568 41.61 19.75 -22.94
N ASP A 569 41.85 19.24 -21.72
CA ASP A 569 42.68 18.07 -21.49
C ASP A 569 42.00 16.75 -21.95
N ALA A 570 40.69 16.72 -21.99
CA ALA A 570 39.90 15.58 -22.43
C ALA A 570 39.63 15.59 -23.93
N ILE A 571 39.87 16.71 -24.64
CA ILE A 571 39.58 16.85 -26.09
C ILE A 571 40.68 16.23 -26.95
N VAL A 572 40.32 15.28 -27.79
CA VAL A 572 41.21 14.58 -28.75
C VAL A 572 40.61 14.53 -30.15
N GLY A 573 41.50 14.51 -31.15
CA GLY A 573 41.08 14.39 -32.57
C GLY A 573 40.62 12.97 -32.90
N TYR A 574 39.57 12.87 -33.69
CA TYR A 574 38.99 11.62 -34.17
C TYR A 574 38.61 11.72 -35.65
N ASN A 575 38.70 10.60 -36.37
CA ASN A 575 38.23 10.50 -37.75
C ASN A 575 36.87 9.85 -37.76
N PHE A 576 35.82 10.67 -37.88
CA PHE A 576 34.41 10.23 -37.92
C PHE A 576 34.06 9.48 -39.21
#